data_ffdeaa79d007a21a93cce2eab4b8fd32
#
_entry.id   ffdeaa79d007a21a93cce2eab4b8fd32
#
_cell.length_a   1.000
_cell.length_b   1.000
_cell.length_c   1.000
_cell.angle_alpha   90.00
_cell.angle_beta   90.00
_cell.angle_gamma   90.00
#
_symmetry.space_group_name_H-M   'P 1'
#
loop_
_entity.id
_entity.type
_entity.pdbx_description
1 polymer ?
#
loop_
_entity_poly.entity_id
_entity_poly.type
_entity_poly.pdbx_seq_one_letter_code
_entity_poly.pdbx_strand_id
1 'polypeptide(L)'
;MANVRAKSNIPRERFGFEHVPETDQSFENALERSRNGERLTVADGVELLTTGTDHTGIDLTRKERVLEAADRRREAVVGDTVTFVANLNNNVTTACNTGCLFCNFKNTAQNFEVDSDEEHGGFTKTPEESREIVADARERGIYEVTSVSGLHPGMALNDDHLELLEASERGDLNYKSPEEYEIDPATYTEQIRAMSLPGVHVHSMTPEEAYHARRGTDWDYEEVFRELKAAGLDSVPGTAAEILVDEVRGVICPGKIGTEEWMEAMEAAANVGLDTTATIMYGHVENEMHRVLHLERIRELQDRTGAITEFVPLSFIHQNTPLYERGMVENGASTHEDELLIAVSRLFLDNVDNIQSSWVKYGDEQGLKMLSCGANDFMGTILSEEITKRAGGQFGEFRSFEEYVEMITAIGRVPAERSTDYRQVREIDPEDPPFGPRLGPCADGTPLLD
;
A
#
# COMPACT_ATOMS: atom_id res chain seq x y z
N MET A 1 -12.84 -28.25 2.85
CA MET A 1 -13.49 -27.97 1.55
C MET A 1 -13.33 -26.48 1.32
N ALA A 2 -12.33 -26.10 0.53
CA ALA A 2 -12.08 -24.72 0.20
C ALA A 2 -13.29 -24.15 -0.54
N ASN A 3 -13.92 -23.11 0.00
CA ASN A 3 -14.91 -22.32 -0.70
C ASN A 3 -14.21 -21.65 -1.90
N VAL A 4 -14.36 -22.21 -3.08
CA VAL A 4 -14.09 -21.50 -4.32
C VAL A 4 -15.15 -20.39 -4.36
N ARG A 5 -14.77 -19.17 -3.92
CA ARG A 5 -15.64 -18.02 -4.03
C ARG A 5 -15.93 -17.82 -5.52
N ALA A 6 -17.20 -17.86 -5.88
CA ALA A 6 -17.60 -17.53 -7.23
C ALA A 6 -17.09 -16.12 -7.57
N LYS A 7 -16.54 -15.93 -8.76
CA LYS A 7 -16.23 -14.60 -9.30
C LYS A 7 -17.46 -13.71 -9.17
N SER A 8 -17.28 -12.44 -8.87
CA SER A 8 -18.40 -11.50 -8.84
C SER A 8 -19.16 -11.59 -10.17
N ASN A 9 -20.43 -11.94 -10.11
CA ASN A 9 -21.30 -12.04 -11.28
C ASN A 9 -21.78 -10.66 -11.77
N ILE A 10 -21.19 -9.56 -11.28
CA ILE A 10 -21.45 -8.25 -11.84
C ILE A 10 -20.72 -8.23 -13.19
N PRO A 11 -21.46 -8.18 -14.32
CA PRO A 11 -20.82 -8.20 -15.61
C PRO A 11 -19.86 -7.02 -15.71
N ARG A 12 -18.57 -7.28 -15.90
CA ARG A 12 -17.54 -6.26 -16.13
C ARG A 12 -17.93 -5.33 -17.29
N GLU A 13 -18.67 -5.87 -18.25
CA GLU A 13 -19.36 -5.14 -19.33
C GLU A 13 -20.25 -3.98 -18.83
N ARG A 14 -20.74 -4.03 -17.58
CA ARG A 14 -21.51 -2.94 -16.97
C ARG A 14 -20.70 -1.64 -16.85
N PHE A 15 -19.38 -1.76 -16.77
CA PHE A 15 -18.46 -0.62 -16.70
C PHE A 15 -17.82 -0.29 -18.07
N GLY A 16 -18.19 -1.02 -19.14
CA GLY A 16 -17.66 -0.82 -20.48
C GLY A 16 -16.25 -1.34 -20.71
N PHE A 17 -15.72 -2.17 -19.80
CA PHE A 17 -14.36 -2.70 -19.90
C PHE A 17 -14.29 -3.85 -20.93
N GLU A 18 -13.30 -3.77 -21.83
CA GLU A 18 -13.09 -4.79 -22.85
C GLU A 18 -12.56 -6.10 -22.26
N HIS A 19 -13.01 -7.24 -22.83
CA HIS A 19 -12.52 -8.56 -22.46
C HIS A 19 -11.32 -8.95 -23.33
N VAL A 20 -10.27 -9.50 -22.71
CA VAL A 20 -9.09 -9.99 -23.43
C VAL A 20 -9.24 -11.48 -23.69
N PRO A 21 -9.23 -11.94 -24.97
CA PRO A 21 -9.34 -13.36 -25.28
C PRO A 21 -8.04 -14.11 -24.98
N GLU A 22 -8.15 -15.31 -24.43
CA GLU A 22 -7.03 -16.23 -24.20
C GLU A 22 -6.60 -16.94 -25.50
N THR A 23 -5.30 -17.17 -25.65
CA THR A 23 -4.76 -18.03 -26.73
C THR A 23 -3.69 -18.97 -26.19
N ASP A 24 -3.78 -20.28 -26.46
CA ASP A 24 -2.87 -21.30 -25.93
C ASP A 24 -1.39 -21.09 -26.28
N GLN A 25 -1.10 -20.49 -27.41
CA GLN A 25 0.29 -20.22 -27.82
C GLN A 25 0.95 -19.07 -27.06
N SER A 26 0.17 -18.12 -26.58
CA SER A 26 0.69 -16.97 -25.85
C SER A 26 1.14 -17.35 -24.43
N PHE A 27 0.44 -18.27 -23.76
CA PHE A 27 0.83 -18.72 -22.43
C PHE A 27 2.23 -19.36 -22.38
N GLU A 28 2.51 -20.33 -23.27
CA GLU A 28 3.82 -21.00 -23.32
C GLU A 28 4.93 -20.00 -23.63
N ASN A 29 4.71 -19.07 -24.54
CA ASN A 29 5.69 -18.05 -24.89
C ASN A 29 5.93 -17.07 -23.73
N ALA A 30 4.89 -16.63 -23.04
CA ALA A 30 4.99 -15.74 -21.88
C ALA A 30 5.77 -16.42 -20.74
N LEU A 31 5.44 -17.69 -20.47
CA LEU A 31 6.12 -18.47 -19.43
C LEU A 31 7.59 -18.74 -19.80
N GLU A 32 7.90 -19.01 -21.07
CA GLU A 32 9.28 -19.20 -21.53
C GLU A 32 10.09 -17.90 -21.40
N ARG A 33 9.57 -16.76 -21.80
CA ARG A 33 10.21 -15.44 -21.60
C ARG A 33 10.50 -15.19 -20.13
N SER A 34 9.51 -15.41 -19.25
CA SER A 34 9.69 -15.23 -17.82
C SER A 34 10.84 -16.10 -17.24
N ARG A 35 10.94 -17.35 -17.69
CA ARG A 35 12.02 -18.28 -17.29
C ARG A 35 13.40 -17.88 -17.81
N ASN A 36 13.44 -17.26 -18.98
CA ASN A 36 14.67 -16.75 -19.59
C ASN A 36 15.10 -15.39 -18.98
N GLY A 37 14.31 -14.79 -18.08
CA GLY A 37 14.55 -13.47 -17.52
C GLY A 37 14.36 -12.34 -18.53
N GLU A 38 13.61 -12.58 -19.59
CA GLU A 38 13.25 -11.57 -20.58
C GLU A 38 12.12 -10.67 -20.02
N ARG A 39 12.18 -9.39 -20.34
CA ARG A 39 11.13 -8.42 -19.95
C ARG A 39 9.79 -8.80 -20.60
N LEU A 40 8.78 -9.02 -19.76
CA LEU A 40 7.43 -9.38 -20.22
C LEU A 40 6.72 -8.15 -20.83
N THR A 41 5.95 -8.39 -21.88
CA THR A 41 5.01 -7.40 -22.44
C THR A 41 3.70 -7.38 -21.65
N VAL A 42 2.89 -6.35 -21.83
CA VAL A 42 1.52 -6.28 -21.23
C VAL A 42 0.70 -7.50 -21.65
N ALA A 43 0.78 -7.94 -22.91
CA ALA A 43 0.08 -9.15 -23.38
C ALA A 43 0.55 -10.42 -22.65
N ASP A 44 1.86 -10.58 -22.42
CA ASP A 44 2.41 -11.70 -21.63
C ASP A 44 1.87 -11.68 -20.19
N GLY A 45 1.87 -10.52 -19.55
CA GLY A 45 1.36 -10.35 -18.18
C GLY A 45 -0.12 -10.70 -18.07
N VAL A 46 -0.94 -10.25 -19.00
CA VAL A 46 -2.37 -10.58 -19.05
C VAL A 46 -2.57 -12.08 -19.25
N GLU A 47 -1.83 -12.71 -20.16
CA GLU A 47 -1.94 -14.15 -20.41
C GLU A 47 -1.59 -14.98 -19.16
N LEU A 48 -0.53 -14.60 -18.43
CA LEU A 48 -0.16 -15.28 -17.19
C LEU A 48 -1.18 -15.04 -16.07
N LEU A 49 -1.80 -13.87 -16.02
CA LEU A 49 -2.76 -13.49 -14.98
C LEU A 49 -4.16 -14.09 -15.23
N THR A 50 -4.56 -14.30 -16.49
CA THR A 50 -5.83 -14.93 -16.86
C THR A 50 -5.79 -16.46 -16.71
N THR A 51 -4.63 -17.03 -16.52
CA THR A 51 -4.41 -18.46 -16.36
C THR A 51 -5.35 -19.10 -15.35
N GLY A 52 -6.06 -20.13 -15.78
CA GLY A 52 -6.98 -20.90 -14.94
C GLY A 52 -8.33 -20.23 -14.70
N THR A 53 -8.73 -19.25 -15.50
CA THR A 53 -10.03 -18.57 -15.38
C THR A 53 -10.99 -18.87 -16.53
N ASP A 54 -10.74 -19.93 -17.29
CA ASP A 54 -11.64 -20.31 -18.37
C ASP A 54 -13.04 -20.71 -17.84
N HIS A 55 -14.03 -20.67 -18.72
CA HIS A 55 -15.44 -20.99 -18.39
C HIS A 55 -15.66 -22.47 -18.02
N THR A 56 -14.65 -23.33 -18.15
CA THR A 56 -14.71 -24.77 -17.90
C THR A 56 -14.12 -25.18 -16.57
N GLY A 57 -13.41 -24.29 -15.88
CA GLY A 57 -12.78 -24.52 -14.58
C GLY A 57 -11.35 -23.98 -14.51
N ILE A 58 -10.79 -24.03 -13.30
CA ILE A 58 -9.40 -23.57 -13.04
C ILE A 58 -8.42 -24.59 -13.63
N ASP A 59 -7.57 -24.20 -14.57
CA ASP A 59 -6.40 -24.99 -14.98
C ASP A 59 -5.29 -24.88 -13.93
N LEU A 60 -5.40 -25.70 -12.91
CA LEU A 60 -4.42 -25.73 -11.81
C LEU A 60 -2.99 -26.00 -12.31
N THR A 61 -2.83 -26.76 -13.38
CA THR A 61 -1.51 -27.07 -13.95
C THR A 61 -0.81 -25.81 -14.49
N ARG A 62 -1.53 -24.96 -15.21
CA ARG A 62 -0.97 -23.70 -15.70
C ARG A 62 -0.64 -22.75 -14.54
N LYS A 63 -1.56 -22.61 -13.58
CA LYS A 63 -1.33 -21.82 -12.38
C LYS A 63 -0.06 -22.26 -11.65
N GLU A 64 0.05 -23.55 -11.32
CA GLU A 64 1.22 -24.10 -10.63
C GLU A 64 2.53 -23.77 -11.35
N ARG A 65 2.55 -23.81 -12.67
CA ARG A 65 3.72 -23.46 -13.48
C ARG A 65 4.09 -21.97 -13.40
N VAL A 66 3.11 -21.08 -13.29
CA VAL A 66 3.34 -19.63 -13.08
C VAL A 66 3.89 -19.39 -11.68
N LEU A 67 3.29 -20.01 -10.65
CA LEU A 67 3.77 -19.89 -9.26
C LEU A 67 5.21 -20.42 -9.12
N GLU A 68 5.52 -21.58 -9.72
CA GLU A 68 6.88 -22.15 -9.72
C GLU A 68 7.89 -21.22 -10.41
N ALA A 69 7.52 -20.63 -11.55
CA ALA A 69 8.41 -19.71 -12.25
C ALA A 69 8.68 -18.44 -11.40
N ALA A 70 7.64 -17.93 -10.73
CA ALA A 70 7.73 -16.77 -9.85
C ALA A 70 8.60 -17.05 -8.62
N ASP A 71 8.44 -18.21 -7.96
CA ASP A 71 9.24 -18.55 -6.79
C ASP A 71 10.73 -18.78 -7.16
N ARG A 72 11.00 -19.38 -8.31
CA ARG A 72 12.37 -19.46 -8.85
C ARG A 72 12.97 -18.08 -9.16
N ARG A 73 12.16 -17.16 -9.69
CA ARG A 73 12.61 -15.78 -9.93
C ARG A 73 12.91 -15.07 -8.61
N ARG A 74 12.03 -15.22 -7.61
CA ARG A 74 12.25 -14.70 -6.25
C ARG A 74 13.59 -15.22 -5.69
N GLU A 75 13.80 -16.56 -5.73
CA GLU A 75 15.04 -17.18 -5.26
C GLU A 75 16.27 -16.61 -5.95
N ALA A 76 16.20 -16.38 -7.26
CA ALA A 76 17.31 -15.83 -8.04
C ALA A 76 17.59 -14.34 -7.71
N VAL A 77 16.60 -13.57 -7.28
CA VAL A 77 16.73 -12.12 -7.00
C VAL A 77 17.10 -11.87 -5.53
N VAL A 78 16.43 -12.51 -4.58
CA VAL A 78 16.53 -12.22 -3.14
C VAL A 78 16.90 -13.43 -2.27
N GLY A 79 17.13 -14.59 -2.86
CA GLY A 79 17.44 -15.81 -2.11
C GLY A 79 16.26 -16.34 -1.30
N ASP A 80 16.54 -17.08 -0.24
CA ASP A 80 15.53 -17.67 0.66
C ASP A 80 15.16 -16.78 1.85
N THR A 81 15.72 -15.58 1.91
CA THR A 81 15.45 -14.60 2.96
C THR A 81 14.04 -14.03 2.81
N VAL A 82 13.30 -14.01 3.91
CA VAL A 82 12.02 -13.32 4.05
C VAL A 82 12.18 -12.19 5.05
N THR A 83 11.97 -10.98 4.57
CA THR A 83 12.11 -9.77 5.38
C THR A 83 10.81 -9.37 6.06
N PHE A 84 10.93 -8.63 7.16
CA PHE A 84 9.84 -7.93 7.84
C PHE A 84 10.38 -6.71 8.59
N VAL A 85 9.50 -5.79 8.95
CA VAL A 85 9.86 -4.52 9.60
C VAL A 85 9.10 -4.34 10.92
N ALA A 86 9.74 -3.71 11.91
CA ALA A 86 9.06 -3.33 13.15
C ALA A 86 8.41 -1.95 12.97
N ASN A 87 7.10 -1.93 12.73
CA ASN A 87 6.38 -0.71 12.39
C ASN A 87 5.10 -0.47 13.20
N LEU A 88 4.67 0.78 13.17
CA LEU A 88 3.43 1.31 13.68
C LEU A 88 2.65 1.99 12.56
N ASN A 89 1.33 1.80 12.50
CA ASN A 89 0.45 2.69 11.73
C ASN A 89 -0.07 3.82 12.64
N ASN A 90 0.24 5.06 12.30
CA ASN A 90 -0.30 6.25 12.97
C ASN A 90 -1.13 7.08 12.00
N ASN A 91 -2.40 6.72 11.84
CA ASN A 91 -3.35 7.52 11.06
C ASN A 91 -3.68 8.80 11.85
N VAL A 92 -3.46 9.97 11.24
CA VAL A 92 -3.64 11.28 11.92
C VAL A 92 -5.10 11.67 11.99
N THR A 93 -5.88 11.45 10.92
CA THR A 93 -7.28 11.86 10.87
C THR A 93 -8.13 10.93 10.02
N THR A 94 -9.40 10.79 10.40
CA THR A 94 -10.43 10.15 9.58
C THR A 94 -11.21 11.15 8.74
N ALA A 95 -11.11 12.46 9.02
CA ALA A 95 -11.81 13.50 8.27
C ALA A 95 -11.40 13.48 6.79
N CYS A 96 -12.34 13.29 5.87
CA CYS A 96 -12.07 13.23 4.44
C CYS A 96 -13.31 13.40 3.60
N ASN A 97 -13.27 14.26 2.59
CA ASN A 97 -14.35 14.52 1.65
C ASN A 97 -14.15 13.96 0.25
N THR A 98 -13.08 13.20 0.00
CA THR A 98 -12.69 12.71 -1.35
C THR A 98 -13.71 11.76 -1.98
N GLY A 99 -14.56 11.11 -1.19
CA GLY A 99 -15.70 10.34 -1.71
C GLY A 99 -15.34 8.97 -2.32
N CYS A 100 -14.18 8.40 -1.99
CA CYS A 100 -13.79 7.07 -2.46
C CYS A 100 -14.80 5.99 -2.06
N LEU A 101 -15.25 5.18 -3.02
CA LEU A 101 -16.29 4.17 -2.81
C LEU A 101 -15.77 2.89 -2.13
N PHE A 102 -14.47 2.67 -2.14
CA PHE A 102 -13.83 1.53 -1.49
C PHE A 102 -13.43 1.81 -0.03
N CYS A 103 -13.48 3.07 0.42
CA CYS A 103 -12.94 3.48 1.71
C CYS A 103 -14.04 3.58 2.76
N ASN A 104 -13.88 2.82 3.84
CA ASN A 104 -14.70 2.92 5.05
C ASN A 104 -13.95 3.50 6.26
N PHE A 105 -12.72 3.94 6.04
CA PHE A 105 -11.93 4.62 7.08
C PHE A 105 -12.36 6.07 7.29
N LYS A 106 -12.78 6.74 6.21
CA LYS A 106 -13.13 8.16 6.23
C LYS A 106 -14.43 8.47 6.98
N ASN A 107 -14.42 9.60 7.67
CA ASN A 107 -15.63 10.27 8.13
C ASN A 107 -15.83 11.59 7.37
N THR A 108 -17.03 11.80 6.83
CA THR A 108 -17.42 13.11 6.28
C THR A 108 -17.92 14.02 7.41
N ALA A 109 -18.03 15.33 7.19
CA ALA A 109 -18.50 16.26 8.22
C ALA A 109 -19.89 15.89 8.81
N GLN A 110 -20.73 15.16 8.06
CA GLN A 110 -22.05 14.74 8.57
C GLN A 110 -21.99 13.56 9.55
N ASN A 111 -20.93 12.75 9.51
CA ASN A 111 -20.75 11.57 10.37
C ASN A 111 -19.42 11.63 11.14
N PHE A 112 -18.87 12.82 11.30
CA PHE A 112 -17.69 13.06 12.13
C PHE A 112 -18.17 13.43 13.53
N GLU A 113 -18.21 12.44 14.41
CA GLU A 113 -18.52 12.62 15.83
C GLU A 113 -17.27 12.27 16.63
N VAL A 114 -16.72 13.27 17.30
CA VAL A 114 -15.56 13.10 18.19
C VAL A 114 -15.99 12.34 19.44
N ASP A 115 -15.16 11.43 19.90
CA ASP A 115 -15.39 10.63 21.13
C ASP A 115 -16.72 9.84 21.12
N SER A 116 -17.25 9.50 19.94
CA SER A 116 -18.35 8.56 19.91
C SER A 116 -17.83 7.17 20.34
N ASP A 117 -18.53 6.53 21.26
CA ASP A 117 -18.26 5.11 21.65
C ASP A 117 -18.54 4.13 20.48
N GLU A 118 -18.83 4.65 19.29
CA GLU A 118 -19.07 3.87 18.09
C GLU A 118 -17.76 3.46 17.44
N GLU A 119 -17.67 2.22 17.00
CA GLU A 119 -16.51 1.59 16.35
C GLU A 119 -15.96 2.37 15.14
N HIS A 120 -16.70 3.36 14.64
CA HIS A 120 -16.40 4.19 13.48
C HIS A 120 -16.43 5.70 13.76
N GLY A 121 -16.24 6.11 15.01
CA GLY A 121 -16.14 7.53 15.39
C GLY A 121 -15.05 8.29 14.64
N GLY A 122 -15.26 9.58 14.41
CA GLY A 122 -14.26 10.46 13.80
C GLY A 122 -13.16 10.85 14.79
N PHE A 123 -11.93 11.01 14.32
CA PHE A 123 -10.84 11.57 15.09
C PHE A 123 -9.90 12.42 14.24
N THR A 124 -9.23 13.37 14.90
CA THR A 124 -8.07 14.09 14.37
C THR A 124 -7.06 14.25 15.50
N LYS A 125 -5.87 13.69 15.35
CA LYS A 125 -4.81 13.73 16.36
C LYS A 125 -4.03 15.04 16.30
N THR A 126 -3.70 15.57 17.45
CA THR A 126 -2.74 16.65 17.57
C THR A 126 -1.31 16.17 17.31
N PRO A 127 -0.35 17.06 17.03
CA PRO A 127 1.06 16.69 16.94
C PRO A 127 1.61 16.08 18.24
N GLU A 128 1.14 16.55 19.40
CA GLU A 128 1.51 16.01 20.70
C GLU A 128 1.07 14.56 20.86
N GLU A 129 -0.19 14.23 20.51
CA GLU A 129 -0.70 12.85 20.55
C GLU A 129 0.05 11.94 19.58
N SER A 130 0.33 12.40 18.36
CA SER A 130 1.14 11.65 17.40
C SER A 130 2.55 11.38 17.92
N ARG A 131 3.17 12.37 18.56
CA ARG A 131 4.50 12.25 19.17
C ARG A 131 4.52 11.27 20.33
N GLU A 132 3.52 11.30 21.21
CA GLU A 132 3.40 10.38 22.35
C GLU A 132 3.23 8.93 21.87
N ILE A 133 2.37 8.69 20.87
CA ILE A 133 2.15 7.37 20.27
C ILE A 133 3.46 6.81 19.66
N VAL A 134 4.18 7.63 18.90
CA VAL A 134 5.44 7.21 18.27
C VAL A 134 6.55 7.00 19.32
N ALA A 135 6.60 7.81 20.38
CA ALA A 135 7.56 7.65 21.46
C ALA A 135 7.32 6.33 22.23
N ASP A 136 6.07 6.02 22.57
CA ASP A 136 5.71 4.74 23.23
C ASP A 136 6.04 3.53 22.33
N ALA A 137 5.75 3.62 21.05
CA ALA A 137 6.08 2.57 20.08
C ALA A 137 7.60 2.37 19.96
N ARG A 138 8.36 3.47 19.92
CA ARG A 138 9.83 3.43 19.90
C ARG A 138 10.41 2.75 21.12
N GLU A 139 9.87 3.01 22.32
CA GLU A 139 10.29 2.31 23.54
C GLU A 139 10.07 0.79 23.49
N ARG A 140 9.17 0.35 22.63
CA ARG A 140 8.92 -1.08 22.34
C ARG A 140 9.76 -1.63 21.18
N GLY A 141 10.71 -0.84 20.68
CA GLY A 141 11.59 -1.23 19.58
C GLY A 141 11.05 -0.98 18.18
N ILE A 142 9.93 -0.28 18.03
CA ILE A 142 9.41 0.15 16.73
C ILE A 142 10.26 1.27 16.16
N TYR A 143 10.70 1.15 14.92
CA TYR A 143 11.56 2.14 14.26
C TYR A 143 11.01 2.67 12.94
N GLU A 144 9.83 2.23 12.51
CA GLU A 144 9.10 2.79 11.38
C GLU A 144 7.71 3.24 11.83
N VAL A 145 7.33 4.46 11.45
CA VAL A 145 5.95 4.91 11.53
C VAL A 145 5.42 5.11 10.12
N THR A 146 4.38 4.34 9.78
CA THR A 146 3.59 4.53 8.57
C THR A 146 2.40 5.43 8.89
N SER A 147 2.27 6.55 8.18
CA SER A 147 1.14 7.46 8.37
C SER A 147 0.45 7.74 7.04
N VAL A 148 -0.75 7.18 6.89
CA VAL A 148 -1.66 7.40 5.76
C VAL A 148 -3.01 7.79 6.35
N SER A 149 -3.53 8.97 6.00
CA SER A 149 -4.66 9.56 6.70
C SER A 149 -5.80 9.99 5.77
N GLY A 150 -6.91 10.40 6.36
CA GLY A 150 -7.93 11.16 5.66
C GLY A 150 -7.38 12.52 5.21
N LEU A 151 -8.06 13.14 4.23
CA LEU A 151 -7.72 14.47 3.73
C LEU A 151 -8.61 15.49 4.46
N HIS A 152 -8.15 15.90 5.64
CA HIS A 152 -8.90 16.90 6.43
C HIS A 152 -8.92 18.23 5.68
N PRO A 153 -10.09 18.84 5.43
CA PRO A 153 -10.17 20.06 4.62
C PRO A 153 -9.33 21.22 5.14
N GLY A 154 -9.18 21.34 6.45
CA GLY A 154 -8.39 22.39 7.10
C GLY A 154 -6.89 22.15 7.14
N MET A 155 -6.37 20.96 6.75
CA MET A 155 -4.94 20.71 6.72
C MET A 155 -4.28 21.38 5.51
N ALA A 156 -3.23 22.13 5.78
CA ALA A 156 -2.33 22.72 4.79
C ALA A 156 -0.90 22.19 4.95
N LEU A 157 -0.01 22.47 4.01
CA LEU A 157 1.38 22.04 4.09
C LEU A 157 2.08 22.58 5.32
N ASN A 158 2.00 23.91 5.53
CA ASN A 158 2.56 24.65 6.64
C ASN A 158 1.71 25.91 6.91
N ASP A 159 2.08 26.75 7.88
CA ASP A 159 1.32 27.93 8.28
C ASP A 159 1.14 28.95 7.15
N ASP A 160 2.17 29.16 6.32
CA ASP A 160 2.08 30.11 5.19
C ASP A 160 1.04 29.62 4.15
N HIS A 161 0.95 28.30 3.94
CA HIS A 161 -0.04 27.70 3.03
C HIS A 161 -1.46 27.70 3.65
N LEU A 162 -1.56 27.61 4.96
CA LEU A 162 -2.86 27.72 5.65
C LEU A 162 -3.50 29.09 5.41
N GLU A 163 -2.74 30.18 5.50
CA GLU A 163 -3.24 31.52 5.22
C GLU A 163 -3.72 31.68 3.76
N LEU A 164 -2.99 31.06 2.80
CA LEU A 164 -3.37 31.06 1.39
C LEU A 164 -4.63 30.23 1.13
N LEU A 165 -4.75 29.07 1.78
CA LEU A 165 -5.89 28.19 1.69
C LEU A 165 -7.16 28.92 2.15
N GLU A 166 -7.15 29.52 3.34
CA GLU A 166 -8.25 30.30 3.87
C GLU A 166 -8.69 31.44 2.94
N ALA A 167 -7.74 32.07 2.26
CA ALA A 167 -8.02 33.14 1.30
C ALA A 167 -8.66 32.63 0.00
N SER A 168 -8.23 31.45 -0.49
CA SER A 168 -8.70 30.88 -1.76
C SER A 168 -10.07 30.21 -1.66
N GLU A 169 -10.40 29.63 -0.53
CA GLU A 169 -11.58 28.78 -0.35
C GLU A 169 -12.90 29.52 -0.18
N ARG A 170 -12.84 30.81 0.04
CA ARG A 170 -14.06 31.66 0.11
C ARG A 170 -14.89 31.62 -1.19
N GLY A 171 -14.39 30.98 -2.25
CA GLY A 171 -15.07 30.81 -3.54
C GLY A 171 -15.42 29.37 -3.90
N ASP A 172 -14.96 28.34 -3.17
CA ASP A 172 -15.26 26.93 -3.46
C ASP A 172 -16.51 26.45 -2.72
N LEU A 173 -17.57 26.18 -3.49
CA LEU A 173 -18.87 25.73 -2.97
C LEU A 173 -18.86 24.30 -2.38
N ASN A 174 -17.81 23.52 -2.64
CA ASN A 174 -17.65 22.15 -2.13
C ASN A 174 -16.78 22.06 -0.87
N TYR A 175 -16.17 23.16 -0.47
CA TYR A 175 -15.36 23.22 0.73
C TYR A 175 -16.25 23.23 1.97
N LYS A 176 -15.95 22.34 2.89
CA LYS A 176 -16.51 22.36 4.23
C LYS A 176 -15.48 22.92 5.17
N SER A 177 -15.87 23.95 5.92
CA SER A 177 -14.95 24.63 6.84
C SER A 177 -14.39 23.67 7.90
N PRO A 178 -13.18 23.92 8.43
CA PRO A 178 -12.63 23.15 9.55
C PRO A 178 -13.59 23.07 10.74
N GLU A 179 -14.38 24.10 10.98
CA GLU A 179 -15.37 24.18 12.04
C GLU A 179 -16.44 23.07 11.96
N GLU A 180 -16.71 22.53 10.77
CA GLU A 180 -17.64 21.40 10.59
C GLU A 180 -17.08 20.07 11.11
N TYR A 181 -15.78 20.00 11.41
CA TYR A 181 -15.10 18.83 11.98
C TYR A 181 -14.72 19.02 13.45
N GLU A 182 -15.17 20.09 14.11
CA GLU A 182 -15.02 20.36 15.54
C GLU A 182 -13.57 20.43 16.08
N ILE A 183 -12.55 20.10 15.28
CA ILE A 183 -11.14 20.10 15.66
C ILE A 183 -10.33 20.82 14.57
N ASP A 184 -9.56 21.83 14.96
CA ASP A 184 -8.59 22.45 14.08
C ASP A 184 -7.40 21.49 13.88
N PRO A 185 -7.16 21.04 12.63
CA PRO A 185 -6.03 20.16 12.35
C PRO A 185 -4.73 20.95 12.36
N ALA A 186 -3.66 20.30 12.80
CA ALA A 186 -2.31 20.83 12.58
C ALA A 186 -1.92 20.72 11.10
N THR A 187 -0.86 21.43 10.69
CA THR A 187 -0.29 21.34 9.35
C THR A 187 0.41 19.99 9.12
N TYR A 188 0.61 19.60 7.84
CA TYR A 188 1.34 18.38 7.52
C TYR A 188 2.77 18.41 8.06
N THR A 189 3.47 19.55 7.96
CA THR A 189 4.84 19.68 8.48
C THR A 189 4.94 19.57 10.00
N GLU A 190 3.92 20.05 10.74
CA GLU A 190 3.87 19.87 12.20
C GLU A 190 3.68 18.40 12.58
N GLN A 191 2.79 17.68 11.90
CA GLN A 191 2.58 16.25 12.12
C GLN A 191 3.83 15.42 11.80
N ILE A 192 4.50 15.70 10.68
CA ILE A 192 5.75 15.02 10.31
C ILE A 192 6.84 15.29 11.37
N ARG A 193 7.05 16.55 11.80
CA ARG A 193 8.03 16.89 12.87
C ARG A 193 7.71 16.18 14.18
N ALA A 194 6.44 16.03 14.51
CA ALA A 194 6.04 15.35 15.73
C ALA A 194 6.39 13.86 15.71
N MET A 195 6.23 13.19 14.56
CA MET A 195 6.57 11.78 14.38
C MET A 195 8.07 11.54 14.17
N SER A 196 8.83 12.51 13.68
CA SER A 196 10.26 12.40 13.39
C SER A 196 11.09 12.42 14.67
N LEU A 197 11.10 11.29 15.36
CA LEU A 197 11.93 11.07 16.55
C LEU A 197 13.29 10.45 16.17
N PRO A 198 14.36 10.69 16.93
CA PRO A 198 15.64 10.03 16.67
C PRO A 198 15.49 8.51 16.57
N GLY A 199 15.96 7.93 15.49
CA GLY A 199 15.88 6.50 15.21
C GLY A 199 14.51 6.00 14.74
N VAL A 200 13.58 6.87 14.39
CA VAL A 200 12.29 6.51 13.78
C VAL A 200 12.25 7.00 12.34
N HIS A 201 11.97 6.09 11.42
CA HIS A 201 11.73 6.37 10.00
C HIS A 201 10.28 6.79 9.78
N VAL A 202 10.04 7.95 9.20
CA VAL A 202 8.72 8.46 8.90
C VAL A 202 8.36 8.14 7.44
N HIS A 203 7.50 7.12 7.26
CA HIS A 203 6.94 6.71 5.98
C HIS A 203 5.54 7.28 5.81
N SER A 204 5.38 8.40 5.10
CA SER A 204 4.14 9.16 5.08
C SER A 204 3.97 9.97 3.79
N MET A 205 2.88 10.74 3.71
CA MET A 205 2.58 11.67 2.62
C MET A 205 2.41 10.99 1.26
N THR A 206 1.33 10.23 1.14
CA THR A 206 0.89 9.69 -0.16
C THR A 206 0.81 10.77 -1.24
N PRO A 207 0.88 10.43 -2.53
CA PRO A 207 0.66 11.41 -3.61
C PRO A 207 -0.63 12.22 -3.48
N GLU A 208 -1.68 11.62 -2.96
CA GLU A 208 -2.96 12.29 -2.70
C GLU A 208 -2.85 13.32 -1.57
N GLU A 209 -2.12 13.00 -0.49
CA GLU A 209 -1.86 13.94 0.60
C GLU A 209 -0.95 15.08 0.14
N ALA A 210 0.06 14.79 -0.71
CA ALA A 210 0.91 15.82 -1.31
C ALA A 210 0.12 16.76 -2.23
N TYR A 211 -0.81 16.20 -3.05
CA TYR A 211 -1.74 17.00 -3.83
C TYR A 211 -2.62 17.88 -2.94
N HIS A 212 -3.15 17.32 -1.86
CA HIS A 212 -3.96 18.04 -0.91
C HIS A 212 -3.16 19.15 -0.19
N ALA A 213 -1.90 18.88 0.17
CA ALA A 213 -1.03 19.81 0.87
C ALA A 213 -0.70 21.07 0.04
N ARG A 214 -0.59 20.95 -1.30
CA ARG A 214 -0.26 22.09 -2.20
C ARG A 214 -1.45 22.97 -2.59
N ARG A 215 -2.68 22.64 -2.16
CA ARG A 215 -3.88 23.40 -2.52
C ARG A 215 -3.74 24.87 -2.15
N GLY A 216 -4.27 25.72 -3.02
CA GLY A 216 -4.23 27.17 -2.85
C GLY A 216 -2.88 27.82 -3.17
N THR A 217 -1.89 27.05 -3.61
CA THR A 217 -0.55 27.52 -3.96
C THR A 217 -0.20 27.18 -5.42
N ASP A 218 0.88 27.76 -5.93
CA ASP A 218 1.49 27.45 -7.22
C ASP A 218 2.73 26.52 -7.11
N TRP A 219 2.95 25.93 -5.93
CA TRP A 219 4.05 25.01 -5.69
C TRP A 219 3.92 23.74 -6.53
N ASP A 220 5.03 23.26 -7.06
CA ASP A 220 5.11 21.94 -7.64
C ASP A 220 5.31 20.85 -6.58
N TYR A 221 5.25 19.59 -6.98
CA TYR A 221 5.42 18.47 -6.04
C TYR A 221 6.83 18.39 -5.45
N GLU A 222 7.86 18.79 -6.18
CA GLU A 222 9.22 18.80 -5.65
C GLU A 222 9.38 19.83 -4.52
N GLU A 223 8.76 21.00 -4.64
CA GLU A 223 8.75 22.03 -3.59
C GLU A 223 8.05 21.50 -2.34
N VAL A 224 6.89 20.85 -2.49
CA VAL A 224 6.15 20.20 -1.39
C VAL A 224 7.00 19.13 -0.71
N PHE A 225 7.61 18.20 -1.46
CA PHE A 225 8.40 17.14 -0.87
C PHE A 225 9.73 17.63 -0.27
N ARG A 226 10.34 18.71 -0.76
CA ARG A 226 11.50 19.34 -0.10
C ARG A 226 11.12 19.89 1.27
N GLU A 227 9.97 20.56 1.40
CA GLU A 227 9.49 21.09 2.68
C GLU A 227 9.17 19.94 3.67
N LEU A 228 8.49 18.91 3.21
CA LEU A 228 8.17 17.72 4.03
C LEU A 228 9.45 16.98 4.46
N LYS A 229 10.42 16.82 3.57
CA LYS A 229 11.73 16.24 3.88
C LYS A 229 12.48 17.07 4.93
N ALA A 230 12.43 18.39 4.82
CA ALA A 230 13.01 19.30 5.81
C ALA A 230 12.27 19.21 7.17
N ALA A 231 11.01 18.82 7.18
CA ALA A 231 10.24 18.55 8.39
C ALA A 231 10.54 17.18 9.02
N GLY A 232 11.21 16.26 8.29
CA GLY A 232 11.60 14.93 8.78
C GLY A 232 10.88 13.77 8.11
N LEU A 233 10.34 13.97 6.91
CA LEU A 233 9.83 12.88 6.08
C LEU A 233 11.01 12.09 5.48
N ASP A 234 11.01 10.75 5.64
CA ASP A 234 12.08 9.87 5.17
C ASP A 234 11.75 9.10 3.90
N SER A 235 10.48 8.70 3.70
CA SER A 235 10.03 8.02 2.49
C SER A 235 8.53 8.19 2.24
N VAL A 236 8.08 7.90 1.01
CA VAL A 236 6.72 8.15 0.53
C VAL A 236 6.01 6.85 0.18
N PRO A 237 4.86 6.52 0.80
CA PRO A 237 4.08 5.34 0.45
C PRO A 237 3.39 5.50 -0.91
N GLY A 238 3.44 4.46 -1.74
CA GLY A 238 2.74 4.39 -3.01
C GLY A 238 1.22 4.23 -2.91
N THR A 239 0.67 4.31 -1.70
CA THR A 239 -0.77 4.26 -1.45
C THR A 239 -1.47 5.40 -2.18
N ALA A 240 -2.78 5.29 -2.36
CA ALA A 240 -3.59 6.13 -3.23
C ALA A 240 -3.41 5.83 -4.74
N ALA A 241 -2.50 4.94 -5.14
CA ALA A 241 -2.46 4.40 -6.49
C ALA A 241 -3.75 3.66 -6.83
N GLU A 242 -4.25 2.88 -5.93
CA GLU A 242 -5.37 1.93 -6.11
C GLU A 242 -5.16 1.09 -7.37
N ILE A 243 -5.63 1.57 -8.51
CA ILE A 243 -5.30 1.12 -9.85
C ILE A 243 -4.96 2.33 -10.74
N LEU A 244 -3.81 2.32 -11.39
CA LEU A 244 -3.33 3.42 -12.27
C LEU A 244 -3.90 3.28 -13.69
N VAL A 245 -5.24 3.24 -13.76
CA VAL A 245 -6.05 3.22 -14.98
C VAL A 245 -7.26 4.12 -14.75
N ASP A 246 -7.32 5.26 -15.40
CA ASP A 246 -8.26 6.33 -15.09
C ASP A 246 -9.74 5.94 -15.28
N GLU A 247 -10.07 5.01 -16.18
CA GLU A 247 -11.44 4.51 -16.31
C GLU A 247 -11.91 3.76 -15.06
N VAL A 248 -11.02 3.01 -14.40
CA VAL A 248 -11.31 2.33 -13.13
C VAL A 248 -11.36 3.34 -11.99
N ARG A 249 -10.38 4.27 -11.94
CA ARG A 249 -10.33 5.35 -10.94
C ARG A 249 -11.59 6.18 -10.95
N GLY A 250 -12.10 6.53 -12.15
CA GLY A 250 -13.35 7.27 -12.32
C GLY A 250 -14.58 6.56 -11.74
N VAL A 251 -14.53 5.23 -11.56
CA VAL A 251 -15.60 4.46 -10.91
C VAL A 251 -15.41 4.40 -9.40
N ILE A 252 -14.20 4.08 -8.92
CA ILE A 252 -13.98 3.78 -7.50
C ILE A 252 -13.60 5.00 -6.65
N CYS A 253 -12.96 6.00 -7.24
CA CYS A 253 -12.46 7.20 -6.54
C CYS A 253 -12.43 8.44 -7.45
N PRO A 254 -13.58 8.89 -7.97
CA PRO A 254 -13.65 9.99 -8.94
C PRO A 254 -13.15 11.35 -8.42
N GLY A 255 -13.00 11.49 -7.10
CA GLY A 255 -12.48 12.70 -6.45
C GLY A 255 -10.98 12.69 -6.18
N LYS A 256 -10.25 11.63 -6.57
CA LYS A 256 -8.79 11.52 -6.44
C LYS A 256 -8.07 12.00 -7.69
N ILE A 257 -6.78 12.32 -7.51
CA ILE A 257 -5.86 12.60 -8.63
C ILE A 257 -5.86 11.48 -9.66
N GLY A 258 -5.61 11.82 -10.92
CA GLY A 258 -5.49 10.87 -12.03
C GLY A 258 -4.17 10.09 -12.01
N THR A 259 -4.05 9.15 -12.95
CA THR A 259 -2.85 8.31 -13.09
C THR A 259 -1.60 9.12 -13.32
N GLU A 260 -1.61 10.04 -14.27
CA GLU A 260 -0.42 10.82 -14.62
C GLU A 260 0.01 11.76 -13.47
N GLU A 261 -0.93 12.33 -12.75
CA GLU A 261 -0.64 13.20 -11.61
C GLU A 261 -0.07 12.41 -10.41
N TRP A 262 -0.55 11.17 -10.19
CA TRP A 262 0.05 10.26 -9.22
C TRP A 262 1.50 9.93 -9.60
N MET A 263 1.76 9.63 -10.88
CA MET A 263 3.10 9.35 -11.41
C MET A 263 4.05 10.55 -11.24
N GLU A 264 3.56 11.77 -11.54
CA GLU A 264 4.30 13.02 -11.36
C GLU A 264 4.69 13.24 -9.90
N ALA A 265 3.78 13.05 -8.97
CA ALA A 265 4.06 13.21 -7.54
C ALA A 265 5.12 12.20 -7.05
N MET A 266 5.04 10.94 -7.46
CA MET A 266 6.03 9.93 -7.08
C MET A 266 7.40 10.18 -7.70
N GLU A 267 7.45 10.63 -8.95
CA GLU A 267 8.71 11.02 -9.61
C GLU A 267 9.33 12.24 -8.91
N ALA A 268 8.53 13.22 -8.50
CA ALA A 268 9.00 14.39 -7.75
C ALA A 268 9.56 14.00 -6.36
N ALA A 269 8.92 13.06 -5.65
CA ALA A 269 9.45 12.53 -4.40
C ALA A 269 10.83 11.89 -4.60
N ALA A 270 10.98 11.07 -5.65
CA ALA A 270 12.27 10.46 -6.01
C ALA A 270 13.33 11.51 -6.38
N ASN A 271 12.97 12.55 -7.15
CA ASN A 271 13.87 13.63 -7.57
C ASN A 271 14.44 14.42 -6.38
N VAL A 272 13.70 14.55 -5.29
CA VAL A 272 14.22 15.17 -4.06
C VAL A 272 14.97 14.17 -3.16
N GLY A 273 15.15 12.93 -3.61
CA GLY A 273 15.92 11.89 -2.93
C GLY A 273 15.16 11.25 -1.77
N LEU A 274 13.84 11.09 -1.89
CA LEU A 274 13.03 10.24 -1.02
C LEU A 274 12.86 8.88 -1.68
N ASP A 275 13.06 7.80 -0.91
CA ASP A 275 12.66 6.47 -1.35
C ASP A 275 11.13 6.36 -1.36
N THR A 276 10.61 5.49 -2.21
CA THR A 276 9.16 5.32 -2.38
C THR A 276 8.78 3.84 -2.33
N THR A 277 7.51 3.56 -2.09
CA THR A 277 6.93 2.23 -2.33
C THR A 277 5.93 2.30 -3.48
N ALA A 278 5.45 1.16 -3.94
CA ALA A 278 4.35 1.12 -4.90
C ALA A 278 3.29 0.12 -4.44
N THR A 279 2.01 0.45 -4.63
CA THR A 279 0.90 -0.41 -4.19
C THR A 279 -0.10 -0.63 -5.31
N ILE A 280 -0.80 -1.74 -5.27
CA ILE A 280 -2.03 -1.97 -6.04
C ILE A 280 -3.14 -2.40 -5.10
N MET A 281 -4.35 -1.85 -5.27
CA MET A 281 -5.56 -2.42 -4.68
C MET A 281 -6.35 -3.16 -5.77
N TYR A 282 -6.66 -4.43 -5.55
CA TYR A 282 -7.27 -5.31 -6.56
C TYR A 282 -8.38 -6.18 -5.98
N GLY A 283 -9.19 -6.77 -6.86
CA GLY A 283 -10.32 -7.63 -6.48
C GLY A 283 -11.63 -6.86 -6.31
N HIS A 284 -11.76 -5.70 -6.96
CA HIS A 284 -12.99 -4.90 -6.97
C HIS A 284 -13.67 -4.89 -8.34
N VAL A 285 -13.66 -3.78 -9.09
CA VAL A 285 -14.35 -3.66 -10.40
C VAL A 285 -13.43 -3.86 -11.60
N GLU A 286 -12.12 -3.89 -11.38
CA GLU A 286 -11.09 -4.03 -12.41
C GLU A 286 -11.04 -5.44 -13.00
N ASN A 287 -10.27 -5.61 -14.06
CA ASN A 287 -9.94 -6.89 -14.68
C ASN A 287 -8.42 -7.10 -14.77
N GLU A 288 -8.02 -8.24 -15.33
CA GLU A 288 -6.62 -8.65 -15.45
C GLU A 288 -5.80 -7.66 -16.31
N MET A 289 -6.40 -7.13 -17.38
CA MET A 289 -5.75 -6.09 -18.21
C MET A 289 -5.42 -4.84 -17.37
N HIS A 290 -6.36 -4.37 -16.56
CA HIS A 290 -6.15 -3.19 -15.71
C HIS A 290 -5.03 -3.42 -14.69
N ARG A 291 -4.96 -4.63 -14.11
CA ARG A 291 -3.89 -5.00 -13.17
C ARG A 291 -2.52 -4.96 -13.85
N VAL A 292 -2.41 -5.50 -15.08
CA VAL A 292 -1.14 -5.48 -15.81
C VAL A 292 -0.77 -4.07 -16.30
N LEU A 293 -1.73 -3.27 -16.75
CA LEU A 293 -1.48 -1.87 -17.10
C LEU A 293 -0.98 -1.07 -15.88
N HIS A 294 -1.50 -1.35 -14.69
CA HIS A 294 -0.98 -0.77 -13.45
C HIS A 294 0.48 -1.20 -13.21
N LEU A 295 0.79 -2.50 -13.32
CA LEU A 295 2.17 -2.98 -13.17
C LEU A 295 3.12 -2.33 -14.19
N GLU A 296 2.66 -2.09 -15.42
CA GLU A 296 3.45 -1.38 -16.44
C GLU A 296 3.78 0.05 -16.01
N ARG A 297 2.81 0.79 -15.44
CA ARG A 297 3.05 2.14 -14.92
C ARG A 297 4.08 2.14 -13.78
N ILE A 298 3.99 1.18 -12.85
CA ILE A 298 4.97 1.04 -11.77
C ILE A 298 6.36 0.71 -12.33
N ARG A 299 6.46 -0.20 -13.29
CA ARG A 299 7.72 -0.55 -13.95
C ARG A 299 8.35 0.63 -14.69
N GLU A 300 7.54 1.40 -15.42
CA GLU A 300 7.97 2.64 -16.09
C GLU A 300 8.50 3.68 -15.10
N LEU A 301 7.82 3.86 -13.96
CA LEU A 301 8.28 4.77 -12.92
C LEU A 301 9.61 4.32 -12.33
N GLN A 302 9.74 3.03 -12.01
CA GLN A 302 10.99 2.46 -11.51
C GLN A 302 12.14 2.57 -12.51
N ASP A 303 11.88 2.37 -13.81
CA ASP A 303 12.90 2.58 -14.86
C ASP A 303 13.42 4.02 -14.89
N ARG A 304 12.59 5.01 -14.58
CA ARG A 304 12.98 6.43 -14.54
C ARG A 304 13.66 6.84 -13.24
N THR A 305 13.19 6.31 -12.11
CA THR A 305 13.57 6.84 -10.79
C THR A 305 14.54 5.95 -10.01
N GLY A 306 14.39 4.63 -10.13
CA GLY A 306 15.09 3.67 -9.28
C GLY A 306 14.76 3.78 -7.78
N ALA A 307 13.70 4.52 -7.40
CA ALA A 307 13.40 4.87 -6.02
C ALA A 307 12.38 3.94 -5.35
N ILE A 308 11.73 3.04 -6.10
CA ILE A 308 10.74 2.12 -5.55
C ILE A 308 11.48 0.97 -4.85
N THR A 309 11.35 0.90 -3.54
CA THR A 309 12.00 -0.10 -2.69
C THR A 309 11.23 -1.41 -2.63
N GLU A 310 9.89 -1.35 -2.72
CA GLU A 310 9.01 -2.51 -2.69
C GLU A 310 7.70 -2.30 -3.45
N PHE A 311 7.10 -3.40 -3.88
CA PHE A 311 5.73 -3.43 -4.41
C PHE A 311 4.78 -4.17 -3.47
N VAL A 312 3.64 -3.55 -3.14
CA VAL A 312 2.69 -4.02 -2.13
C VAL A 312 1.32 -4.29 -2.74
N PRO A 313 0.98 -5.54 -3.06
CA PRO A 313 -0.37 -5.92 -3.45
C PRO A 313 -1.33 -5.93 -2.25
N LEU A 314 -2.44 -5.20 -2.36
CA LEU A 314 -3.47 -5.05 -1.34
C LEU A 314 -4.80 -5.64 -1.84
N SER A 315 -5.16 -6.82 -1.37
CA SER A 315 -6.45 -7.43 -1.68
C SER A 315 -7.59 -6.60 -1.09
N PHE A 316 -8.61 -6.29 -1.90
CA PHE A 316 -9.72 -5.45 -1.51
C PHE A 316 -10.61 -6.08 -0.44
N ILE A 317 -10.75 -5.41 0.68
CA ILE A 317 -11.68 -5.77 1.76
C ILE A 317 -13.01 -5.06 1.48
N HIS A 318 -14.04 -5.82 1.14
CA HIS A 318 -15.27 -5.28 0.54
C HIS A 318 -16.41 -5.01 1.53
N GLN A 319 -16.46 -5.75 2.66
CA GLN A 319 -17.66 -5.97 3.48
C GLN A 319 -18.42 -4.71 3.90
N ASN A 320 -17.69 -3.69 4.35
CA ASN A 320 -18.30 -2.45 4.87
C ASN A 320 -18.08 -1.25 3.93
N THR A 321 -17.86 -1.49 2.63
CA THR A 321 -17.53 -0.40 1.69
C THR A 321 -18.74 0.05 0.89
N PRO A 322 -18.80 1.34 0.48
CA PRO A 322 -19.84 1.82 -0.42
C PRO A 322 -19.95 1.06 -1.75
N LEU A 323 -18.84 0.49 -2.27
CA LEU A 323 -18.88 -0.38 -3.45
C LEU A 323 -19.75 -1.62 -3.23
N TYR A 324 -19.59 -2.25 -2.07
CA TYR A 324 -20.36 -3.44 -1.69
C TYR A 324 -21.83 -3.08 -1.38
N GLU A 325 -22.07 -2.05 -0.58
CA GLU A 325 -23.40 -1.59 -0.22
C GLU A 325 -24.25 -1.18 -1.43
N ARG A 326 -23.63 -0.62 -2.46
CA ARG A 326 -24.30 -0.25 -3.72
C ARG A 326 -24.45 -1.42 -4.70
N GLY A 327 -24.00 -2.63 -4.32
CA GLY A 327 -24.03 -3.81 -5.17
C GLY A 327 -23.15 -3.68 -6.42
N MET A 328 -22.07 -2.91 -6.35
CA MET A 328 -21.10 -2.77 -7.44
C MET A 328 -20.06 -3.89 -7.41
N VAL A 329 -19.83 -4.48 -6.27
CA VAL A 329 -19.01 -5.67 -6.04
C VAL A 329 -19.76 -6.64 -5.13
N GLU A 330 -19.55 -7.95 -5.30
CA GLU A 330 -20.15 -8.99 -4.46
C GLU A 330 -19.11 -9.59 -3.50
N ASN A 331 -17.83 -9.56 -3.86
CA ASN A 331 -16.72 -10.14 -3.12
C ASN A 331 -15.44 -9.33 -3.37
N GLY A 332 -14.41 -9.56 -2.53
CA GLY A 332 -13.04 -9.21 -2.83
C GLY A 332 -12.37 -10.23 -3.77
N ALA A 333 -11.05 -10.15 -3.91
CA ALA A 333 -10.29 -11.13 -4.68
C ALA A 333 -10.41 -12.54 -4.07
N SER A 334 -10.31 -13.54 -4.92
CA SER A 334 -10.18 -14.94 -4.50
C SER A 334 -8.72 -15.26 -4.16
N THR A 335 -8.48 -16.31 -3.37
CA THR A 335 -7.12 -16.80 -3.10
C THR A 335 -6.37 -17.17 -4.39
N HIS A 336 -7.09 -17.58 -5.43
CA HIS A 336 -6.52 -17.84 -6.75
C HIS A 336 -5.98 -16.56 -7.40
N GLU A 337 -6.74 -15.47 -7.33
CA GLU A 337 -6.31 -14.16 -7.85
C GLU A 337 -5.18 -13.58 -7.02
N ASP A 338 -5.21 -13.74 -5.70
CA ASP A 338 -4.15 -13.30 -4.80
C ASP A 338 -2.81 -13.95 -5.16
N GLU A 339 -2.79 -15.29 -5.29
CA GLU A 339 -1.58 -16.05 -5.65
C GLU A 339 -1.05 -15.69 -7.03
N LEU A 340 -1.92 -15.57 -8.03
CA LEU A 340 -1.51 -15.21 -9.39
C LEU A 340 -1.01 -13.77 -9.49
N LEU A 341 -1.63 -12.82 -8.79
CA LEU A 341 -1.16 -11.44 -8.84
C LEU A 341 0.23 -11.30 -8.23
N ILE A 342 0.50 -11.94 -7.09
CA ILE A 342 1.84 -11.98 -6.49
C ILE A 342 2.84 -12.57 -7.49
N ALA A 343 2.51 -13.73 -8.09
CA ALA A 343 3.39 -14.41 -9.02
C ALA A 343 3.67 -13.59 -10.28
N VAL A 344 2.63 -13.03 -10.89
CA VAL A 344 2.78 -12.20 -12.09
C VAL A 344 3.51 -10.90 -11.76
N SER A 345 3.27 -10.29 -10.60
CA SER A 345 4.04 -9.11 -10.16
C SER A 345 5.53 -9.40 -10.09
N ARG A 346 5.94 -10.56 -9.51
CA ARG A 346 7.35 -11.00 -9.46
C ARG A 346 7.97 -11.20 -10.85
N LEU A 347 7.20 -11.73 -11.80
CA LEU A 347 7.69 -11.99 -13.15
C LEU A 347 7.71 -10.75 -14.03
N PHE A 348 6.79 -9.82 -13.79
CA PHE A 348 6.58 -8.63 -14.62
C PHE A 348 7.41 -7.43 -14.18
N LEU A 349 7.54 -7.21 -12.86
CA LEU A 349 8.33 -6.11 -12.27
C LEU A 349 9.78 -6.54 -12.16
N ASP A 350 10.47 -6.64 -13.28
CA ASP A 350 11.86 -7.11 -13.39
C ASP A 350 12.91 -6.17 -12.75
N ASN A 351 12.48 -4.96 -12.39
CA ASN A 351 13.26 -3.87 -11.79
C ASN A 351 12.84 -3.52 -10.35
N VAL A 352 11.95 -4.29 -9.71
CA VAL A 352 11.57 -4.15 -8.30
C VAL A 352 11.91 -5.45 -7.57
N ASP A 353 12.88 -5.40 -6.67
CA ASP A 353 13.41 -6.61 -6.02
C ASP A 353 12.48 -7.15 -4.92
N ASN A 354 11.75 -6.29 -4.22
CA ASN A 354 10.94 -6.70 -3.08
C ASN A 354 9.44 -6.65 -3.39
N ILE A 355 8.76 -7.77 -3.13
CA ILE A 355 7.30 -7.89 -3.23
C ILE A 355 6.77 -8.36 -1.89
N GLN A 356 5.85 -7.56 -1.35
CA GLN A 356 5.29 -7.78 -0.03
C GLN A 356 4.08 -8.71 -0.07
N SER A 357 3.98 -9.57 0.94
CA SER A 357 2.77 -10.31 1.31
C SER A 357 2.05 -9.58 2.45
N SER A 358 0.92 -8.95 2.15
CA SER A 358 0.15 -8.16 3.13
C SER A 358 -0.75 -9.07 3.98
N TRP A 359 -0.18 -9.77 4.96
CA TRP A 359 -0.89 -10.72 5.83
C TRP A 359 -2.14 -10.14 6.50
N VAL A 360 -2.18 -8.84 6.76
CA VAL A 360 -3.36 -8.14 7.29
C VAL A 360 -4.61 -8.24 6.40
N LYS A 361 -4.43 -8.56 5.12
CA LYS A 361 -5.52 -8.74 4.14
C LYS A 361 -5.96 -10.19 4.01
N TYR A 362 -5.05 -11.14 4.18
CA TYR A 362 -5.29 -12.56 3.91
C TYR A 362 -5.36 -13.42 5.17
N GLY A 363 -4.79 -12.98 6.28
CA GLY A 363 -4.43 -13.81 7.43
C GLY A 363 -3.11 -14.53 7.27
N ASP A 364 -2.62 -15.14 8.34
CA ASP A 364 -1.27 -15.71 8.41
C ASP A 364 -1.06 -16.86 7.41
N GLU A 365 -2.00 -17.80 7.32
CA GLU A 365 -1.89 -18.98 6.45
C GLU A 365 -1.75 -18.58 4.97
N GLN A 366 -2.62 -17.71 4.49
CA GLN A 366 -2.58 -17.26 3.11
C GLN A 366 -1.40 -16.30 2.89
N GLY A 367 -1.06 -15.45 3.86
CA GLY A 367 0.10 -14.58 3.80
C GLY A 367 1.42 -15.36 3.66
N LEU A 368 1.60 -16.43 4.43
CA LEU A 368 2.74 -17.34 4.31
C LEU A 368 2.75 -18.08 2.96
N LYS A 369 1.56 -18.44 2.44
CA LYS A 369 1.44 -19.05 1.11
C LYS A 369 1.96 -18.11 0.01
N MET A 370 1.74 -16.80 0.11
CA MET A 370 2.23 -15.81 -0.85
C MET A 370 3.77 -15.80 -0.94
N LEU A 371 4.49 -16.11 0.15
CA LEU A 371 5.94 -16.25 0.15
C LEU A 371 6.46 -17.41 -0.72
N SER A 372 5.60 -18.36 -1.05
CA SER A 372 5.87 -19.43 -2.02
C SER A 372 5.34 -19.11 -3.43
N CYS A 373 4.74 -17.94 -3.62
CA CYS A 373 4.19 -17.49 -4.89
C CYS A 373 5.03 -16.38 -5.53
N GLY A 374 6.16 -16.00 -4.93
CA GLY A 374 7.05 -14.95 -5.46
C GLY A 374 7.24 -13.75 -4.54
N ALA A 375 6.51 -13.61 -3.43
CA ALA A 375 6.77 -12.60 -2.42
C ALA A 375 8.01 -12.96 -1.57
N ASN A 376 8.68 -11.95 -1.01
CA ASN A 376 9.85 -12.10 -0.14
C ASN A 376 9.83 -11.21 1.10
N ASP A 377 8.81 -10.40 1.25
CA ASP A 377 8.59 -9.56 2.43
C ASP A 377 7.27 -9.92 3.08
N PHE A 378 7.25 -10.02 4.40
CA PHE A 378 6.07 -10.40 5.17
C PHE A 378 5.47 -9.21 5.92
N MET A 379 5.60 -8.00 5.34
CA MET A 379 5.07 -6.76 5.87
C MET A 379 5.77 -6.33 7.18
N GLY A 380 5.00 -5.82 8.13
CA GLY A 380 5.52 -5.35 9.41
C GLY A 380 4.68 -5.83 10.59
N THR A 381 5.21 -5.58 11.78
CA THR A 381 4.60 -5.97 13.06
C THR A 381 3.25 -5.27 13.32
N ILE A 382 3.02 -4.13 12.70
CA ILE A 382 1.79 -3.34 12.71
C ILE A 382 1.20 -3.19 14.11
N LEU A 383 1.75 -2.30 14.89
CA LEU A 383 1.29 -2.07 16.26
C LEU A 383 -0.17 -1.57 16.34
N SER A 384 -0.68 -0.95 15.27
CA SER A 384 -2.08 -0.51 15.16
C SER A 384 -2.57 -0.60 13.71
N GLU A 385 -3.78 -1.10 13.47
CA GLU A 385 -4.39 -1.22 12.14
C GLU A 385 -5.87 -0.85 12.17
N GLU A 386 -6.19 0.37 11.76
CA GLU A 386 -7.55 0.91 11.75
C GLU A 386 -8.24 0.79 10.38
N ILE A 387 -7.47 0.96 9.29
CA ILE A 387 -8.04 1.06 7.93
C ILE A 387 -8.70 -0.25 7.52
N THR A 388 -7.98 -1.37 7.69
CA THR A 388 -8.47 -2.70 7.33
C THR A 388 -9.62 -3.15 8.23
N LYS A 389 -9.54 -2.86 9.53
CA LYS A 389 -10.60 -3.17 10.51
C LYS A 389 -11.91 -2.47 10.17
N ARG A 390 -11.89 -1.18 9.89
CA ARG A 390 -13.07 -0.41 9.51
C ARG A 390 -13.71 -0.88 8.18
N ALA A 391 -12.90 -1.42 7.27
CA ALA A 391 -13.41 -2.05 6.05
C ALA A 391 -14.02 -3.44 6.27
N GLY A 392 -14.00 -3.97 7.49
CA GLY A 392 -14.52 -5.29 7.86
C GLY A 392 -13.49 -6.42 7.75
N GLY A 393 -12.21 -6.09 7.67
CA GLY A 393 -11.11 -7.07 7.71
C GLY A 393 -11.04 -7.80 9.05
N GLN A 394 -10.79 -9.10 9.00
CA GLN A 394 -10.77 -9.97 10.17
C GLN A 394 -9.38 -10.18 10.76
N PHE A 395 -8.35 -9.69 10.07
CA PHE A 395 -6.94 -9.83 10.41
C PHE A 395 -6.34 -8.44 10.69
N GLY A 396 -5.06 -8.38 11.04
CA GLY A 396 -4.36 -7.11 11.22
C GLY A 396 -4.17 -6.72 12.68
N GLU A 397 -4.12 -7.70 13.59
CA GLU A 397 -3.63 -7.50 14.94
C GLU A 397 -2.11 -7.59 14.97
N PHE A 398 -1.50 -6.93 15.98
CA PHE A 398 -0.06 -6.96 16.21
C PHE A 398 0.49 -8.38 16.20
N ARG A 399 1.65 -8.55 15.53
CA ARG A 399 2.47 -9.77 15.62
C ARG A 399 3.80 -9.43 16.26
N SER A 400 4.21 -10.25 17.22
CA SER A 400 5.51 -10.11 17.85
C SER A 400 6.64 -10.48 16.90
N PHE A 401 7.82 -10.04 17.24
CA PHE A 401 9.02 -10.35 16.47
C PHE A 401 9.30 -11.86 16.45
N GLU A 402 9.10 -12.54 17.58
CA GLU A 402 9.26 -13.97 17.73
C GLU A 402 8.26 -14.77 16.89
N GLU A 403 6.99 -14.32 16.82
CA GLU A 403 5.98 -14.95 15.95
C GLU A 403 6.40 -14.89 14.48
N TYR A 404 6.98 -13.79 14.01
CA TYR A 404 7.51 -13.68 12.64
C TYR A 404 8.63 -14.70 12.39
N VAL A 405 9.57 -14.79 13.32
CA VAL A 405 10.69 -15.73 13.19
C VAL A 405 10.17 -17.19 13.14
N GLU A 406 9.24 -17.55 14.01
CA GLU A 406 8.64 -18.88 14.04
C GLU A 406 7.87 -19.19 12.74
N MET A 407 7.01 -18.29 12.27
CA MET A 407 6.20 -18.48 11.07
C MET A 407 7.06 -18.63 9.81
N ILE A 408 8.05 -17.77 9.63
CA ILE A 408 8.93 -17.78 8.46
C ILE A 408 9.81 -19.05 8.47
N THR A 409 10.33 -19.41 9.64
CA THR A 409 11.14 -20.64 9.81
C THR A 409 10.30 -21.89 9.52
N ALA A 410 9.03 -21.93 9.96
CA ALA A 410 8.14 -23.07 9.76
C ALA A 410 7.89 -23.40 8.28
N ILE A 411 8.00 -22.43 7.38
CA ILE A 411 7.91 -22.67 5.92
C ILE A 411 9.27 -22.92 5.25
N GLY A 412 10.35 -23.07 6.04
CA GLY A 412 11.70 -23.36 5.54
C GLY A 412 12.42 -22.16 4.92
N ARG A 413 12.01 -20.92 5.27
CA ARG A 413 12.66 -19.68 4.83
C ARG A 413 13.53 -19.10 5.95
N VAL A 414 14.41 -18.17 5.58
CA VAL A 414 15.32 -17.48 6.50
C VAL A 414 14.66 -16.17 6.96
N PRO A 415 14.29 -16.00 8.23
CA PRO A 415 13.71 -14.76 8.73
C PRO A 415 14.77 -13.66 8.80
N ALA A 416 14.41 -12.45 8.37
CA ALA A 416 15.31 -11.30 8.45
C ALA A 416 14.53 -10.02 8.78
N GLU A 417 15.10 -9.25 9.68
CA GLU A 417 14.67 -7.88 9.94
C GLU A 417 15.25 -6.94 8.89
N ARG A 418 14.47 -5.96 8.42
CA ARG A 418 14.91 -4.96 7.46
C ARG A 418 14.66 -3.53 7.92
N SER A 419 15.48 -2.58 7.44
CA SER A 419 15.10 -1.17 7.45
C SER A 419 14.01 -0.89 6.41
N THR A 420 13.28 0.23 6.55
CA THR A 420 12.22 0.66 5.62
C THR A 420 12.72 0.74 4.17
N ASP A 421 13.94 1.22 3.98
CA ASP A 421 14.58 1.43 2.68
C ASP A 421 15.35 0.20 2.14
N TYR A 422 15.29 -0.95 2.84
CA TYR A 422 16.01 -2.20 2.52
C TYR A 422 17.55 -2.08 2.46
N ARG A 423 18.13 -0.95 2.87
CA ARG A 423 19.60 -0.79 2.90
C ARG A 423 20.26 -1.61 3.99
N GLN A 424 19.51 -1.97 5.01
CA GLN A 424 19.93 -2.88 6.06
C GLN A 424 18.98 -4.07 6.12
N VAL A 425 19.54 -5.26 6.01
CA VAL A 425 18.83 -6.54 6.17
C VAL A 425 19.67 -7.41 7.09
N ARG A 426 19.07 -7.86 8.18
CA ARG A 426 19.73 -8.69 9.18
C ARG A 426 18.99 -10.03 9.31
N GLU A 427 19.64 -11.09 8.86
CA GLU A 427 19.13 -12.45 9.11
C GLU A 427 19.11 -12.75 10.61
N ILE A 428 18.11 -13.50 11.02
CA ILE A 428 17.85 -13.84 12.41
C ILE A 428 18.06 -15.35 12.57
N ASP A 429 18.90 -15.72 13.56
CA ASP A 429 19.05 -17.12 13.96
C ASP A 429 17.79 -17.57 14.73
N PRO A 430 17.03 -18.54 14.23
CA PRO A 430 15.83 -19.01 14.91
C PRO A 430 16.11 -19.69 16.26
N GLU A 431 17.36 -20.18 16.50
CA GLU A 431 17.76 -20.80 17.77
C GLU A 431 18.15 -19.75 18.83
N ASP A 432 18.48 -18.52 18.41
CA ASP A 432 18.80 -17.39 19.30
C ASP A 432 18.15 -16.09 18.77
N PRO A 433 16.79 -16.03 18.71
CA PRO A 433 16.11 -14.84 18.25
C PRO A 433 16.32 -13.68 19.22
N PRO A 434 16.53 -12.46 18.73
CA PRO A 434 16.59 -11.29 19.61
C PRO A 434 15.21 -11.04 20.25
N PHE A 435 15.22 -10.44 21.44
CA PHE A 435 13.99 -10.03 22.16
C PHE A 435 13.30 -8.81 21.53
N GLY A 436 13.51 -8.54 20.28
CA GLY A 436 12.90 -7.44 19.55
C GLY A 436 13.79 -6.89 18.45
N PRO A 437 13.30 -5.89 17.69
CA PRO A 437 13.99 -5.31 16.56
C PRO A 437 15.31 -4.62 16.99
N ARG A 438 16.33 -4.75 16.16
CA ARG A 438 17.67 -4.16 16.38
C ARG A 438 18.15 -3.34 15.18
N LEU A 439 17.40 -3.29 14.11
CA LEU A 439 17.63 -2.36 13.03
C LEU A 439 16.77 -1.13 13.25
N GLY A 440 17.31 0.01 12.96
CA GLY A 440 16.56 1.23 12.94
C GLY A 440 17.15 2.16 11.91
N PRO A 441 16.35 2.92 11.20
CA PRO A 441 16.85 3.98 10.37
C PRO A 441 17.32 5.09 11.31
N CYS A 442 18.60 5.14 11.56
CA CYS A 442 19.19 6.34 12.09
C CYS A 442 19.74 7.12 10.92
N ALA A 443 19.33 8.34 10.74
CA ALA A 443 19.93 9.25 9.76
C ALA A 443 21.47 9.38 9.97
N ASP A 444 21.95 9.00 11.15
CA ASP A 444 23.38 8.97 11.55
C ASP A 444 23.97 7.55 11.63
N GLY A 445 23.17 6.51 11.32
CA GLY A 445 23.61 5.11 11.34
C GLY A 445 23.71 4.48 12.73
N THR A 446 23.17 5.13 13.78
CA THR A 446 23.19 4.59 15.14
C THR A 446 22.03 3.60 15.34
N PRO A 447 22.25 2.35 15.80
CA PRO A 447 21.18 1.41 16.13
C PRO A 447 20.25 1.99 17.22
N LEU A 448 18.96 1.65 17.13
CA LEU A 448 17.96 2.10 18.12
C LEU A 448 18.18 1.51 19.52
N LEU A 449 18.83 0.36 19.59
CA LEU A 449 19.09 -0.36 20.85
C LEU A 449 20.57 -0.73 20.89
N ASP A 450 21.27 -0.21 21.92
CA ASP A 450 22.57 -0.72 22.36
C ASP A 450 22.39 -2.01 23.18
#